data_c7d70c146ba80d1122b7814e0f9a0385
#
_entry.id   c7d70c146ba80d1122b7814e0f9a0385
#
_cell.length_a   1.000
_cell.length_b   1.000
_cell.length_c   1.000
_cell.angle_alpha   90.00
_cell.angle_beta   90.00
_cell.angle_gamma   90.00
#
_symmetry.space_group_name_H-M   'P 1'
#
loop_
_entity.id
_entity.type
_entity.pdbx_description
1 polymer ?
#
loop_
_entity_poly.entity_id
_entity_poly.type
_entity_poly.pdbx_seq_one_letter_code
_entity_poly.pdbx_strand_id
1 'polypeptide(L)'
;MNKIDLSIIIVNYKCWEVLAKCIESFNTYKPNTSYEIIVVDNDSQDGKFNNFQQQFNAIRLIANKGNYGFSSGCNLGADNAKGEYLLFLNPDVTLTRSPAIDDMFSFAKAHPNIGITSCRTIDPNGKREREIAFLSPWLTIGWLRAIYKLALSHKIAINFPENNKIWYPDWVAGSVILIKKDFFKKIGKWSESKFWMYYEDPDLCIKSKKFGKQIALLRNIELKHSHGGSSRRNPKTTAITK
;
A
#
# COMPACT_ATOMS: atom_id res chain seq x y z
N MET A 1 21.56 14.54 -13.47
CA MET A 1 20.50 13.52 -13.31
C MET A 1 19.21 14.22 -12.94
N ASN A 2 18.12 13.96 -13.65
CA ASN A 2 16.84 14.57 -13.30
C ASN A 2 16.40 14.08 -11.93
N LYS A 3 15.89 14.99 -11.11
CA LYS A 3 15.37 14.69 -9.76
C LYS A 3 14.18 13.73 -9.90
N ILE A 4 14.19 12.61 -9.18
CA ILE A 4 13.07 11.69 -9.09
C ILE A 4 12.17 12.16 -7.94
N ASP A 5 10.90 12.38 -8.22
CA ASP A 5 9.93 12.83 -7.22
C ASP A 5 9.34 11.65 -6.46
N LEU A 6 9.07 10.52 -7.14
CA LEU A 6 8.34 9.39 -6.60
C LEU A 6 9.08 8.06 -6.85
N SER A 7 9.29 7.26 -5.81
CA SER A 7 9.69 5.85 -5.93
C SER A 7 8.51 4.95 -5.62
N ILE A 8 8.10 4.16 -6.59
CA ILE A 8 7.03 3.16 -6.47
C ILE A 8 7.69 1.85 -6.06
N ILE A 9 7.33 1.34 -4.89
CA ILE A 9 7.91 0.15 -4.27
C ILE A 9 6.88 -0.96 -4.27
N ILE A 10 7.20 -2.07 -4.91
CA ILE A 10 6.33 -3.23 -5.05
C ILE A 10 7.05 -4.45 -4.53
N VAL A 11 6.45 -5.21 -3.62
CA VAL A 11 7.02 -6.47 -3.11
C VAL A 11 6.38 -7.63 -3.84
N ASN A 12 7.20 -8.45 -4.49
CA ASN A 12 6.79 -9.67 -5.18
C ASN A 12 7.10 -10.90 -4.34
N TYR A 13 6.18 -11.87 -4.34
CA TYR A 13 6.44 -13.25 -3.94
C TYR A 13 5.60 -14.19 -4.79
N LYS A 14 6.23 -14.82 -5.79
CA LYS A 14 5.60 -15.80 -6.71
C LYS A 14 4.34 -15.30 -7.45
N CYS A 15 4.18 -13.98 -7.64
CA CYS A 15 2.98 -13.40 -8.27
C CYS A 15 3.32 -12.56 -9.53
N TRP A 16 4.27 -13.02 -10.33
CA TRP A 16 4.81 -12.35 -11.52
C TRP A 16 3.75 -11.92 -12.54
N GLU A 17 2.70 -12.73 -12.74
CA GLU A 17 1.65 -12.42 -13.71
C GLU A 17 0.79 -11.20 -13.31
N VAL A 18 0.44 -11.10 -12.02
CA VAL A 18 -0.32 -9.93 -11.54
C VAL A 18 0.58 -8.72 -11.42
N LEU A 19 1.86 -8.92 -11.05
CA LEU A 19 2.89 -7.87 -11.06
C LEU A 19 3.10 -7.31 -12.46
N ALA A 20 3.16 -8.15 -13.50
CA ALA A 20 3.25 -7.69 -14.88
C ALA A 20 2.09 -6.75 -15.24
N LYS A 21 0.85 -7.13 -14.93
CA LYS A 21 -0.33 -6.29 -15.14
C LYS A 21 -0.27 -4.97 -14.36
N CYS A 22 0.24 -5.00 -13.11
CA CYS A 22 0.48 -3.80 -12.32
C CYS A 22 1.42 -2.85 -13.06
N ILE A 23 2.60 -3.33 -13.50
CA ILE A 23 3.61 -2.51 -14.20
C ILE A 23 3.06 -2.01 -15.56
N GLU A 24 2.39 -2.86 -16.34
CA GLU A 24 1.77 -2.49 -17.60
C GLU A 24 0.72 -1.38 -17.44
N SER A 25 0.02 -1.34 -16.30
CA SER A 25 -0.93 -0.28 -16.02
C SER A 25 -0.26 1.11 -15.91
N PHE A 26 1.02 1.18 -15.50
CA PHE A 26 1.80 2.43 -15.53
C PHE A 26 2.20 2.85 -16.94
N ASN A 27 2.32 1.92 -17.87
CA ASN A 27 2.52 2.26 -19.28
C ASN A 27 1.24 2.81 -19.92
N THR A 28 0.09 2.23 -19.55
CA THR A 28 -1.24 2.64 -20.05
C THR A 28 -1.68 3.99 -19.47
N TYR A 29 -1.49 4.19 -18.17
CA TYR A 29 -1.90 5.38 -17.42
C TYR A 29 -0.69 6.10 -16.83
N LYS A 30 0.27 6.40 -17.72
CA LYS A 30 1.57 6.94 -17.35
C LYS A 30 1.44 8.23 -16.53
N PRO A 31 2.01 8.28 -15.29
CA PRO A 31 2.09 9.50 -14.51
C PRO A 31 2.98 10.56 -15.19
N ASN A 32 2.62 11.84 -15.01
CA ASN A 32 3.47 12.98 -15.40
C ASN A 32 4.57 13.25 -14.36
N THR A 33 4.32 12.92 -13.10
CA THR A 33 5.29 12.99 -12.01
C THR A 33 6.52 12.14 -12.36
N SER A 34 7.72 12.68 -12.12
CA SER A 34 8.98 11.92 -12.35
C SER A 34 9.06 10.74 -11.37
N TYR A 35 9.13 9.51 -11.89
CA TYR A 35 9.10 8.32 -11.03
C TYR A 35 10.09 7.24 -11.45
N GLU A 36 10.38 6.35 -10.50
CA GLU A 36 11.02 5.05 -10.71
C GLU A 36 10.13 3.94 -10.13
N ILE A 37 10.24 2.73 -10.68
CA ILE A 37 9.60 1.53 -10.11
C ILE A 37 10.70 0.60 -9.59
N ILE A 38 10.59 0.25 -8.31
CA ILE A 38 11.47 -0.69 -7.62
C ILE A 38 10.62 -1.89 -7.21
N VAL A 39 10.95 -3.04 -7.77
CA VAL A 39 10.35 -4.31 -7.39
C VAL A 39 11.32 -5.08 -6.52
N VAL A 40 10.89 -5.52 -5.35
CA VAL A 40 11.65 -6.40 -4.46
C VAL A 40 11.05 -7.80 -4.55
N ASP A 41 11.81 -8.74 -5.10
CA ASP A 41 11.43 -10.15 -5.07
C ASP A 41 11.83 -10.78 -3.75
N ASN A 42 10.84 -11.20 -2.96
CA ASN A 42 11.01 -11.77 -1.64
C ASN A 42 11.35 -13.27 -1.70
N ASP A 43 12.41 -13.60 -2.47
CA ASP A 43 12.92 -14.96 -2.60
C ASP A 43 11.89 -15.95 -3.19
N SER A 44 11.39 -15.63 -4.37
CA SER A 44 10.39 -16.46 -5.05
C SER A 44 10.91 -17.85 -5.43
N GLN A 45 12.20 -18.01 -5.72
CA GLN A 45 12.91 -19.27 -6.06
C GLN A 45 12.20 -20.11 -7.13
N ASP A 46 11.57 -19.45 -8.11
CA ASP A 46 10.78 -20.09 -9.18
C ASP A 46 11.41 -19.92 -10.58
N GLY A 47 12.66 -19.42 -10.63
CA GLY A 47 13.42 -19.22 -11.86
C GLY A 47 12.96 -18.08 -12.76
N LYS A 48 11.92 -17.33 -12.39
CA LYS A 48 11.31 -16.29 -13.23
C LYS A 48 11.98 -14.92 -13.14
N PHE A 49 12.82 -14.69 -12.13
CA PHE A 49 13.45 -13.40 -11.85
C PHE A 49 14.15 -12.79 -13.08
N ASN A 50 15.05 -13.54 -13.70
CA ASN A 50 15.84 -13.04 -14.82
C ASN A 50 14.97 -12.76 -16.07
N ASN A 51 14.03 -13.62 -16.37
CA ASN A 51 13.10 -13.43 -17.48
C ASN A 51 12.23 -12.19 -17.27
N PHE A 52 11.77 -11.97 -16.04
CA PHE A 52 10.99 -10.79 -15.69
C PHE A 52 11.82 -9.50 -15.80
N GLN A 53 13.08 -9.53 -15.36
CA GLN A 53 13.99 -8.39 -15.52
C GLN A 53 14.26 -8.04 -16.97
N GLN A 54 14.36 -9.04 -17.86
CA GLN A 54 14.53 -8.80 -19.30
C GLN A 54 13.25 -8.22 -19.92
N GLN A 55 12.09 -8.70 -19.52
CA GLN A 55 10.79 -8.22 -20.01
C GLN A 55 10.52 -6.77 -19.60
N PHE A 56 10.88 -6.40 -18.37
CA PHE A 56 10.64 -5.08 -17.78
C PHE A 56 11.97 -4.38 -17.43
N ASN A 57 12.79 -4.07 -18.46
CA ASN A 57 14.13 -3.50 -18.27
C ASN A 57 14.14 -2.07 -17.71
N ALA A 58 13.04 -1.34 -17.78
CA ALA A 58 12.89 0.02 -17.24
C ALA A 58 12.65 0.04 -15.71
N ILE A 59 12.34 -1.10 -15.07
CA ILE A 59 12.19 -1.21 -13.63
C ILE A 59 13.49 -1.64 -12.97
N ARG A 60 13.64 -1.30 -11.70
CA ARG A 60 14.72 -1.82 -10.87
C ARG A 60 14.22 -3.04 -10.08
N LEU A 61 14.68 -4.23 -10.45
CA LEU A 61 14.37 -5.47 -9.75
C LEU A 61 15.47 -5.80 -8.74
N ILE A 62 15.11 -6.09 -7.49
CA ILE A 62 16.01 -6.39 -6.38
C ILE A 62 15.64 -7.76 -5.81
N ALA A 63 16.60 -8.69 -5.76
CA ALA A 63 16.42 -9.96 -5.08
C ALA A 63 16.66 -9.78 -3.57
N ASN A 64 15.69 -10.16 -2.74
CA ASN A 64 15.91 -10.29 -1.31
C ASN A 64 16.60 -11.63 -1.00
N LYS A 65 17.40 -11.68 0.08
CA LYS A 65 18.14 -12.90 0.49
C LYS A 65 17.22 -14.00 1.04
N GLY A 66 15.97 -13.70 1.31
CA GLY A 66 14.97 -14.60 1.85
C GLY A 66 13.60 -13.95 1.93
N ASN A 67 12.54 -14.74 2.14
CA ASN A 67 11.21 -14.21 2.38
C ASN A 67 11.05 -13.80 3.85
N TYR A 68 11.44 -12.57 4.16
CA TYR A 68 11.34 -11.97 5.49
C TYR A 68 10.02 -11.20 5.72
N GLY A 69 9.03 -11.38 4.83
CA GLY A 69 7.71 -10.76 4.92
C GLY A 69 7.60 -9.43 4.15
N PHE A 70 6.39 -8.88 4.15
CA PHE A 70 6.04 -7.68 3.38
C PHE A 70 6.83 -6.44 3.85
N SER A 71 6.85 -6.20 5.17
CA SER A 71 7.54 -5.06 5.78
C SER A 71 9.02 -4.99 5.41
N SER A 72 9.72 -6.13 5.44
CA SER A 72 11.14 -6.22 5.10
C SER A 72 11.39 -5.92 3.63
N GLY A 73 10.58 -6.49 2.73
CA GLY A 73 10.65 -6.16 1.30
C GLY A 73 10.41 -4.68 1.03
N CYS A 74 9.42 -4.08 1.68
CA CYS A 74 9.14 -2.63 1.58
C CYS A 74 10.31 -1.78 2.08
N ASN A 75 10.92 -2.14 3.21
CA ASN A 75 12.07 -1.43 3.76
C ASN A 75 13.28 -1.51 2.82
N LEU A 76 13.57 -2.70 2.28
CA LEU A 76 14.65 -2.89 1.30
C LEU A 76 14.43 -2.03 0.04
N GLY A 77 13.20 -1.98 -0.48
CA GLY A 77 12.82 -1.10 -1.58
C GLY A 77 13.03 0.38 -1.25
N ALA A 78 12.57 0.81 -0.07
CA ALA A 78 12.68 2.19 0.40
C ALA A 78 14.13 2.63 0.62
N ASP A 79 15.02 1.75 1.07
CA ASP A 79 16.44 2.05 1.24
C ASP A 79 17.16 2.23 -0.11
N ASN A 80 16.66 1.61 -1.17
CA ASN A 80 17.15 1.74 -2.53
C ASN A 80 16.47 2.85 -3.35
N ALA A 81 15.42 3.48 -2.81
CA ALA A 81 14.64 4.50 -3.46
C ALA A 81 15.39 5.84 -3.60
N LYS A 82 15.21 6.56 -4.74
CA LYS A 82 15.77 7.89 -5.01
C LYS A 82 14.73 9.00 -4.89
N GLY A 83 13.43 8.66 -4.97
CA GLY A 83 12.33 9.62 -4.92
C GLY A 83 12.20 10.34 -3.57
N GLU A 84 11.68 11.56 -3.60
CA GLU A 84 11.34 12.34 -2.40
C GLU A 84 10.16 11.71 -1.64
N TYR A 85 9.23 11.09 -2.39
CA TYR A 85 8.10 10.34 -1.85
C TYR A 85 8.22 8.86 -2.21
N LEU A 86 7.65 8.01 -1.35
CA LEU A 86 7.55 6.57 -1.52
C LEU A 86 6.08 6.20 -1.70
N LEU A 87 5.76 5.47 -2.77
CA LEU A 87 4.48 4.83 -2.96
C LEU A 87 4.66 3.32 -2.79
N PHE A 88 4.24 2.79 -1.65
CA PHE A 88 4.12 1.34 -1.47
C PHE A 88 2.85 0.87 -2.17
N LEU A 89 2.99 -0.08 -3.05
CA LEU A 89 1.92 -0.58 -3.90
C LEU A 89 1.94 -2.12 -3.90
N ASN A 90 0.79 -2.76 -3.67
CA ASN A 90 0.70 -4.21 -3.82
C ASN A 90 0.86 -4.63 -5.29
N PRO A 91 1.46 -5.81 -5.56
CA PRO A 91 1.68 -6.29 -6.92
C PRO A 91 0.39 -6.61 -7.70
N ASP A 92 -0.74 -6.73 -7.01
CA ASP A 92 -2.06 -6.99 -7.58
C ASP A 92 -2.97 -5.74 -7.64
N VAL A 93 -2.37 -4.56 -7.50
CA VAL A 93 -3.03 -3.27 -7.73
C VAL A 93 -2.71 -2.76 -9.13
N THR A 94 -3.72 -2.29 -9.85
CA THR A 94 -3.58 -1.69 -11.19
C THR A 94 -4.21 -0.31 -11.24
N LEU A 95 -3.60 0.58 -12.01
CA LEU A 95 -4.16 1.90 -12.28
C LEU A 95 -5.42 1.76 -13.14
N THR A 96 -6.39 2.65 -12.95
CA THR A 96 -7.68 2.64 -13.66
C THR A 96 -7.87 3.88 -14.53
N ARG A 97 -7.11 4.94 -14.26
CA ARG A 97 -7.15 6.21 -14.98
C ARG A 97 -5.85 6.99 -14.85
N SER A 98 -5.58 7.86 -15.79
CA SER A 98 -4.68 8.98 -15.66
C SER A 98 -5.51 10.21 -15.22
N PRO A 99 -5.05 11.05 -14.27
CA PRO A 99 -3.75 11.08 -13.59
C PRO A 99 -3.83 10.63 -12.10
N ALA A 100 -4.29 9.42 -11.82
CA ALA A 100 -4.52 8.95 -10.44
C ALA A 100 -3.30 9.15 -9.50
N ILE A 101 -2.11 8.80 -9.97
CA ILE A 101 -0.87 8.92 -9.18
C ILE A 101 -0.44 10.39 -9.03
N ASP A 102 -0.59 11.19 -10.08
CA ASP A 102 -0.27 12.63 -10.03
C ASP A 102 -1.18 13.38 -9.05
N ASP A 103 -2.47 13.02 -9.01
CA ASP A 103 -3.45 13.58 -8.06
C ASP A 103 -3.06 13.24 -6.61
N MET A 104 -2.68 11.97 -6.33
CA MET A 104 -2.21 11.56 -5.01
C MET A 104 -0.94 12.28 -4.59
N PHE A 105 0.04 12.38 -5.49
CA PHE A 105 1.31 13.05 -5.24
C PHE A 105 1.12 14.55 -4.99
N SER A 106 0.34 15.23 -5.83
CA SER A 106 0.03 16.65 -5.71
C SER A 106 -0.69 16.95 -4.39
N PHE A 107 -1.65 16.09 -4.00
CA PHE A 107 -2.32 16.20 -2.71
C PHE A 107 -1.35 16.07 -1.54
N ALA A 108 -0.51 15.03 -1.52
CA ALA A 108 0.45 14.79 -0.44
C ALA A 108 1.46 15.95 -0.32
N LYS A 109 1.88 16.52 -1.44
CA LYS A 109 2.80 17.66 -1.48
C LYS A 109 2.16 18.95 -0.97
N ALA A 110 0.87 19.17 -1.28
CA ALA A 110 0.12 20.36 -0.86
C ALA A 110 -0.30 20.31 0.62
N HIS A 111 -0.32 19.13 1.25
CA HIS A 111 -0.83 18.95 2.62
C HIS A 111 0.25 18.38 3.57
N PRO A 112 1.23 19.16 4.00
CA PRO A 112 2.37 18.68 4.80
C PRO A 112 1.97 18.18 6.20
N ASN A 113 0.76 18.47 6.68
CA ASN A 113 0.18 17.91 7.90
C ASN A 113 -0.31 16.45 7.73
N ILE A 114 -0.45 15.98 6.48
CA ILE A 114 -0.77 14.58 6.16
C ILE A 114 0.53 13.78 6.13
N GLY A 115 0.60 12.74 6.96
CA GLY A 115 1.75 11.84 7.02
C GLY A 115 1.64 10.69 6.03
N ILE A 116 0.43 10.16 5.83
CA ILE A 116 0.14 9.06 4.91
C ILE A 116 -1.07 9.44 4.06
N THR A 117 -0.93 9.26 2.75
CA THR A 117 -2.01 9.39 1.78
C THR A 117 -2.28 8.04 1.13
N SER A 118 -3.55 7.67 1.02
CA SER A 118 -4.02 6.49 0.31
C SER A 118 -5.18 6.85 -0.60
N CYS A 119 -5.66 5.90 -1.38
CA CYS A 119 -6.85 6.09 -2.21
C CYS A 119 -7.80 4.89 -2.04
N ARG A 120 -9.00 5.03 -2.60
CA ARG A 120 -9.99 3.95 -2.63
C ARG A 120 -9.50 2.81 -3.51
N THR A 121 -9.79 1.57 -3.09
CA THR A 121 -9.58 0.38 -3.89
C THR A 121 -10.93 -0.27 -4.26
N ILE A 122 -11.00 -0.83 -5.46
CA ILE A 122 -12.15 -1.57 -5.99
C ILE A 122 -11.71 -2.97 -6.39
N ASP A 123 -12.58 -3.95 -6.19
CA ASP A 123 -12.33 -5.32 -6.65
C ASP A 123 -12.43 -5.44 -8.20
N PRO A 124 -12.09 -6.59 -8.80
CA PRO A 124 -12.21 -6.80 -10.23
C PRO A 124 -13.62 -6.57 -10.81
N ASN A 125 -14.67 -6.68 -10.01
CA ASN A 125 -16.06 -6.48 -10.38
C ASN A 125 -16.53 -5.01 -10.20
N GLY A 126 -15.62 -4.12 -9.79
CA GLY A 126 -15.92 -2.70 -9.53
C GLY A 126 -16.56 -2.43 -8.17
N LYS A 127 -16.65 -3.44 -7.28
CA LYS A 127 -17.16 -3.24 -5.93
C LYS A 127 -16.09 -2.60 -5.06
N ARG A 128 -16.46 -1.53 -4.36
CA ARG A 128 -15.59 -0.82 -3.42
C ARG A 128 -15.20 -1.72 -2.25
N GLU A 129 -13.94 -1.70 -1.90
CA GLU A 129 -13.44 -2.36 -0.70
C GLU A 129 -13.88 -1.61 0.56
N ARG A 130 -13.85 -2.33 1.70
CA ARG A 130 -14.25 -1.73 2.96
C ARG A 130 -13.25 -0.67 3.39
N GLU A 131 -13.72 0.55 3.54
CA GLU A 131 -12.94 1.69 4.05
C GLU A 131 -12.93 1.78 5.58
N ILE A 132 -13.30 0.69 6.29
CA ILE A 132 -13.44 0.72 7.77
C ILE A 132 -12.05 0.75 8.39
N ALA A 133 -11.75 1.83 9.06
CA ALA A 133 -10.44 2.05 9.59
C ALA A 133 -10.45 2.86 10.90
N PHE A 134 -11.16 2.33 11.92
CA PHE A 134 -11.06 2.83 13.28
C PHE A 134 -10.21 1.90 14.13
N LEU A 135 -9.20 2.45 14.81
CA LEU A 135 -8.41 1.77 15.82
C LEU A 135 -9.07 1.99 17.18
N SER A 136 -9.91 1.04 17.59
CA SER A 136 -10.40 0.99 18.95
C SER A 136 -9.87 -0.25 19.64
N PRO A 137 -9.22 -0.14 20.83
CA PRO A 137 -8.79 -1.31 21.62
C PRO A 137 -9.93 -2.28 21.92
N TRP A 138 -11.16 -1.76 22.04
CA TRP A 138 -12.37 -2.55 22.28
C TRP A 138 -12.75 -3.47 21.11
N LEU A 139 -12.25 -3.19 19.89
CA LEU A 139 -12.47 -4.04 18.71
C LEU A 139 -11.56 -5.27 18.67
N THR A 140 -10.56 -5.34 19.54
CA THR A 140 -9.66 -6.51 19.65
C THR A 140 -10.22 -7.59 20.56
N ILE A 141 -11.21 -7.27 21.42
CA ILE A 141 -11.84 -8.21 22.34
C ILE A 141 -13.12 -8.77 21.69
N GLY A 142 -13.16 -10.07 21.41
CA GLY A 142 -14.16 -10.72 20.55
C GLY A 142 -15.64 -10.41 20.88
N TRP A 143 -16.06 -10.50 22.14
CA TRP A 143 -17.44 -10.20 22.54
C TRP A 143 -17.74 -8.69 22.59
N LEU A 144 -16.77 -7.86 23.00
CA LEU A 144 -16.88 -6.39 22.94
C LEU A 144 -16.96 -5.91 21.49
N ARG A 145 -16.27 -6.58 20.56
CA ARG A 145 -16.40 -6.32 19.12
C ARG A 145 -17.83 -6.54 18.61
N ALA A 146 -18.52 -7.57 19.12
CA ALA A 146 -19.92 -7.83 18.75
C ALA A 146 -20.85 -6.72 19.28
N ILE A 147 -20.70 -6.32 20.54
CA ILE A 147 -21.46 -5.23 21.16
C ILE A 147 -21.15 -3.89 20.48
N TYR A 148 -19.87 -3.60 20.22
CA TYR A 148 -19.45 -2.40 19.54
C TYR A 148 -19.99 -2.33 18.11
N LYS A 149 -20.01 -3.45 17.37
CA LYS A 149 -20.65 -3.53 16.06
C LYS A 149 -22.17 -3.32 16.15
N LEU A 150 -22.84 -3.85 17.15
CA LEU A 150 -24.28 -3.70 17.33
C LEU A 150 -24.65 -2.26 17.71
N ALA A 151 -23.92 -1.67 18.67
CA ALA A 151 -24.18 -0.32 19.18
C ALA A 151 -23.75 0.80 18.22
N LEU A 152 -22.72 0.56 17.44
CA LEU A 152 -22.14 1.56 16.51
C LEU A 152 -22.39 1.24 15.04
N SER A 153 -23.01 0.09 14.72
CA SER A 153 -23.39 -0.21 13.33
C SER A 153 -24.23 0.92 12.73
N HIS A 154 -25.12 1.52 13.51
CA HIS A 154 -25.87 2.70 13.13
C HIS A 154 -25.00 3.96 12.99
N LYS A 155 -24.00 4.17 13.87
CA LYS A 155 -23.06 5.32 13.79
C LYS A 155 -21.93 5.09 12.81
N ILE A 156 -21.52 3.85 12.57
CA ILE A 156 -20.48 3.48 11.57
C ILE A 156 -21.08 3.46 10.16
N ALA A 157 -22.36 3.06 10.02
CA ALA A 157 -23.12 3.16 8.77
C ALA A 157 -23.71 4.55 8.53
N ILE A 158 -23.87 5.35 9.61
CA ILE A 158 -24.45 6.69 9.56
C ILE A 158 -23.33 7.70 9.32
N ASN A 159 -23.37 8.36 8.18
CA ASN A 159 -22.69 9.61 7.90
C ASN A 159 -21.19 9.57 7.61
N PHE A 160 -20.76 8.68 6.73
CA PHE A 160 -19.73 9.13 5.80
C PHE A 160 -20.45 9.66 4.57
N PRO A 161 -20.67 10.99 4.43
CA PRO A 161 -21.28 11.51 3.22
C PRO A 161 -20.41 11.02 2.06
N GLU A 162 -21.01 10.24 1.15
CA GLU A 162 -20.32 9.74 -0.05
C GLU A 162 -19.69 10.87 -0.87
N ASN A 163 -20.18 12.08 -0.66
CA ASN A 163 -19.73 13.32 -1.30
C ASN A 163 -18.38 13.86 -0.79
N ASN A 164 -17.85 13.38 0.35
CA ASN A 164 -16.54 13.85 0.80
C ASN A 164 -15.43 13.16 -0.01
N LYS A 165 -14.77 13.93 -0.85
CA LYS A 165 -13.63 13.49 -1.68
C LYS A 165 -12.45 13.00 -0.85
N ILE A 166 -12.31 13.48 0.38
CA ILE A 166 -11.23 13.16 1.31
C ILE A 166 -11.80 12.68 2.62
N TRP A 167 -11.28 11.59 3.14
CA TRP A 167 -11.59 11.07 4.46
C TRP A 167 -10.33 10.93 5.30
N TYR A 168 -10.45 11.10 6.63
CA TYR A 168 -9.34 11.04 7.57
C TYR A 168 -9.53 9.87 8.55
N PRO A 169 -9.17 8.63 8.14
CA PRO A 169 -9.31 7.44 8.98
C PRO A 169 -8.20 7.34 10.03
N ASP A 170 -8.34 6.39 10.95
CA ASP A 170 -7.26 6.06 11.87
C ASP A 170 -6.13 5.28 11.19
N TRP A 171 -6.45 4.46 10.20
CA TRP A 171 -5.49 3.72 9.39
C TRP A 171 -6.05 3.43 8.00
N VAL A 172 -5.17 3.07 7.07
CA VAL A 172 -5.48 2.63 5.71
C VAL A 172 -4.75 1.33 5.41
N ALA A 173 -5.28 0.53 4.47
CA ALA A 173 -4.67 -0.72 4.06
C ALA A 173 -3.30 -0.48 3.39
N GLY A 174 -2.37 -1.39 3.62
CA GLY A 174 -1.01 -1.35 3.07
C GLY A 174 -0.92 -1.54 1.56
N SER A 175 -2.05 -1.81 0.89
CA SER A 175 -2.10 -2.02 -0.56
C SER A 175 -1.71 -0.78 -1.38
N VAL A 176 -1.97 0.43 -0.85
CA VAL A 176 -1.62 1.71 -1.48
C VAL A 176 -1.28 2.72 -0.39
N ILE A 177 0.01 3.02 -0.20
CA ILE A 177 0.47 3.99 0.81
C ILE A 177 1.49 4.93 0.18
N LEU A 178 1.16 6.22 0.12
CA LEU A 178 2.05 7.29 -0.27
C LEU A 178 2.51 8.05 0.98
N ILE A 179 3.83 8.21 1.13
CA ILE A 179 4.47 8.83 2.29
C ILE A 179 5.75 9.56 1.87
N LYS A 180 6.05 10.70 2.50
CA LYS A 180 7.34 11.38 2.27
C LYS A 180 8.49 10.54 2.83
N LYS A 181 9.56 10.32 2.03
CA LYS A 181 10.68 9.42 2.36
C LYS A 181 11.34 9.78 3.70
N ASP A 182 11.63 11.06 3.92
CA ASP A 182 12.28 11.50 5.18
C ASP A 182 11.35 11.29 6.38
N PHE A 183 10.04 11.50 6.20
CA PHE A 183 9.07 11.23 7.26
C PHE A 183 8.94 9.74 7.53
N PHE A 184 8.94 8.88 6.50
CA PHE A 184 8.96 7.42 6.65
C PHE A 184 10.15 6.94 7.49
N LYS A 185 11.35 7.49 7.20
CA LYS A 185 12.56 7.19 8.00
C LYS A 185 12.40 7.68 9.45
N LYS A 186 11.91 8.93 9.62
CA LYS A 186 11.73 9.56 10.94
C LYS A 186 10.80 8.78 11.86
N ILE A 187 9.72 8.19 11.33
CA ILE A 187 8.76 7.39 12.11
C ILE A 187 9.20 5.94 12.35
N GLY A 188 10.39 5.54 11.88
CA GLY A 188 10.99 4.23 12.10
C GLY A 188 10.58 3.16 11.10
N LYS A 189 10.22 3.54 9.88
CA LYS A 189 9.91 2.64 8.75
C LYS A 189 8.80 1.61 9.07
N TRP A 190 8.66 0.57 8.25
CA TRP A 190 7.83 -0.60 8.57
C TRP A 190 8.48 -1.42 9.70
N SER A 191 7.68 -1.92 10.63
CA SER A 191 8.15 -2.73 11.78
C SER A 191 8.41 -4.19 11.38
N GLU A 192 9.43 -4.44 10.57
CA GLU A 192 9.75 -5.78 10.03
C GLU A 192 10.08 -6.83 11.09
N SER A 193 10.62 -6.41 12.24
CA SER A 193 10.90 -7.32 13.36
C SER A 193 9.67 -7.75 14.14
N LYS A 194 8.53 -7.00 14.00
CA LYS A 194 7.29 -7.27 14.74
C LYS A 194 6.26 -7.98 13.91
N PHE A 195 6.17 -7.63 12.63
CA PHE A 195 5.12 -8.11 11.73
C PHE A 195 5.75 -8.71 10.48
N TRP A 196 5.61 -10.02 10.34
CA TRP A 196 5.99 -10.70 9.11
C TRP A 196 4.97 -10.40 7.99
N MET A 197 3.66 -10.40 8.33
CA MET A 197 2.54 -10.03 7.47
C MET A 197 1.31 -9.74 8.34
N TYR A 198 0.50 -8.75 7.92
CA TYR A 198 -0.65 -8.21 8.64
C TYR A 198 -0.29 -7.38 9.88
N TYR A 199 -1.09 -6.37 10.15
CA TYR A 199 -0.94 -5.36 11.22
C TYR A 199 0.23 -4.38 11.05
N GLU A 200 1.08 -4.53 10.03
CA GLU A 200 2.14 -3.57 9.70
C GLU A 200 1.58 -2.22 9.23
N ASP A 201 0.44 -2.25 8.53
CA ASP A 201 -0.26 -1.06 8.03
C ASP A 201 -0.89 -0.23 9.15
N PRO A 202 -1.69 -0.79 10.10
CA PRO A 202 -2.10 -0.05 11.29
C PRO A 202 -0.91 0.46 12.12
N ASP A 203 0.16 -0.32 12.30
CA ASP A 203 1.35 0.12 13.06
C ASP A 203 2.01 1.34 12.42
N LEU A 204 2.17 1.36 11.09
CA LEU A 204 2.73 2.51 10.39
C LEU A 204 1.85 3.75 10.54
N CYS A 205 0.52 3.58 10.47
CA CYS A 205 -0.44 4.65 10.66
C CYS A 205 -0.42 5.20 12.10
N ILE A 206 -0.32 4.31 13.11
CA ILE A 206 -0.17 4.71 14.52
C ILE A 206 1.11 5.50 14.72
N LYS A 207 2.24 5.06 14.14
CA LYS A 207 3.50 5.80 14.18
C LYS A 207 3.34 7.19 13.58
N SER A 208 2.71 7.32 12.41
CA SER A 208 2.44 8.61 11.78
C SER A 208 1.65 9.55 12.71
N LYS A 209 0.57 9.03 13.33
CA LYS A 209 -0.27 9.79 14.27
C LYS A 209 0.48 10.21 15.53
N LYS A 210 1.39 9.38 16.06
CA LYS A 210 2.24 9.75 17.21
C LYS A 210 3.16 10.94 16.91
N PHE A 211 3.50 11.19 15.65
CA PHE A 211 4.22 12.37 15.19
C PHE A 211 3.30 13.55 14.81
N GLY A 212 2.02 13.52 15.23
CA GLY A 212 1.05 14.59 15.00
C GLY A 212 0.56 14.70 13.56
N LYS A 213 0.78 13.68 12.70
CA LYS A 213 0.33 13.68 11.31
C LYS A 213 -0.98 12.92 11.14
N GLN A 214 -1.81 13.41 10.24
CA GLN A 214 -3.07 12.76 9.86
C GLN A 214 -2.85 11.74 8.74
N ILE A 215 -3.82 10.86 8.60
CA ILE A 215 -3.95 9.91 7.48
C ILE A 215 -5.05 10.43 6.57
N ALA A 216 -4.84 10.44 5.25
CA ALA A 216 -5.86 10.82 4.29
C ALA A 216 -6.16 9.68 3.31
N LEU A 217 -7.43 9.40 3.10
CA LEU A 217 -7.94 8.52 2.04
C LEU A 217 -8.66 9.37 0.98
N LEU A 218 -8.13 9.36 -0.25
CA LEU A 218 -8.68 10.09 -1.38
C LEU A 218 -9.76 9.24 -2.08
N ARG A 219 -11.02 9.55 -1.83
CA ARG A 219 -12.17 8.76 -2.32
C ARG A 219 -12.52 9.01 -3.78
N ASN A 220 -12.04 10.10 -4.35
CA ASN A 220 -12.19 10.44 -5.76
C ASN A 220 -11.15 9.77 -6.67
N ILE A 221 -10.21 9.03 -6.08
CA ILE A 221 -9.21 8.22 -6.76
C ILE A 221 -9.49 6.76 -6.45
N GLU A 222 -9.70 5.96 -7.49
CA GLU A 222 -9.97 4.53 -7.37
C GLU A 222 -8.91 3.74 -8.13
N LEU A 223 -8.27 2.77 -7.46
CA LEU A 223 -7.36 1.81 -8.07
C LEU A 223 -7.97 0.41 -7.97
N LYS A 224 -7.70 -0.46 -8.95
CA LYS A 224 -8.23 -1.82 -8.96
C LYS A 224 -7.31 -2.75 -8.19
N HIS A 225 -7.86 -3.52 -7.23
CA HIS A 225 -7.11 -4.44 -6.39
C HIS A 225 -7.68 -5.85 -6.53
N SER A 226 -6.89 -6.75 -7.09
CA SER A 226 -7.36 -8.08 -7.49
C SER A 226 -7.29 -9.14 -6.39
N HIS A 227 -6.96 -8.77 -5.16
CA HIS A 227 -6.83 -9.61 -3.95
C HIS A 227 -6.25 -11.02 -4.10
N GLY A 228 -5.22 -11.31 -3.29
CA GLY A 228 -4.73 -12.66 -3.08
C GLY A 228 -3.66 -13.12 -4.07
N GLY A 229 -3.03 -12.20 -4.78
CA GLY A 229 -1.92 -12.54 -5.68
C GLY A 229 -0.77 -13.22 -4.95
N SER A 230 -0.32 -12.68 -3.83
CA SER A 230 0.80 -13.20 -3.03
C SER A 230 0.38 -14.02 -1.81
N SER A 231 -0.70 -13.63 -1.11
CA SER A 231 -1.11 -14.28 0.14
C SER A 231 -1.63 -15.69 -0.04
N ARG A 232 -2.38 -15.97 -1.12
CA ARG A 232 -2.89 -17.33 -1.42
C ARG A 232 -1.80 -18.33 -1.80
N ARG A 233 -0.64 -17.86 -2.27
CA ARG A 233 0.48 -18.70 -2.71
C ARG A 233 1.52 -18.94 -1.61
N ASN A 234 1.36 -18.32 -0.43
CA ASN A 234 2.29 -18.45 0.67
C ASN A 234 1.75 -19.43 1.73
N PRO A 235 2.43 -20.58 1.99
CA PRO A 235 2.00 -21.57 2.98
C PRO A 235 1.86 -21.00 4.39
N LYS A 236 2.73 -20.04 4.76
CA LYS A 236 2.69 -19.39 6.08
C LYS A 236 1.46 -18.52 6.27
N THR A 237 0.98 -17.85 5.23
CA THR A 237 -0.26 -17.04 5.30
C THR A 237 -1.50 -17.90 5.40
N THR A 238 -1.52 -19.05 4.73
CA THR A 238 -2.64 -19.99 4.78
C THR A 238 -2.84 -20.57 6.19
N ALA A 239 -1.76 -20.69 6.98
CA ALA A 239 -1.80 -21.12 8.37
C ALA A 239 -2.32 -20.03 9.34
N ILE A 240 -2.15 -18.75 9.01
CA ILE A 240 -2.59 -17.62 9.85
C ILE A 240 -4.07 -17.28 9.60
N THR A 241 -4.62 -17.62 8.42
CA THR A 241 -5.98 -17.30 8.00
C THR A 241 -6.99 -18.42 8.26
N LYS A 242 -6.56 -19.60 8.75
CA LYS A 242 -7.39 -20.68 9.28
C LYS A 242 -7.49 -20.59 10.78
#